data_d925060b922ac8750b3d40d060f01247
#
_entry.id   d925060b922ac8750b3d40d060f01247
#
_cell.length_a   1.000
_cell.length_b   1.000
_cell.length_c   1.000
_cell.angle_alpha   90.00
_cell.angle_beta   90.00
_cell.angle_gamma   90.00
#
_symmetry.space_group_name_H-M   'P 1'
#
loop_
_entity.id
_entity.type
_entity.pdbx_description
1 polymer ?
#
loop_
_entity_poly.entity_id
_entity_poly.type
_entity_poly.pdbx_seq_one_letter_code
_entity_poly.pdbx_strand_id
1 'polypeptide(L)' 'MREGYRSRAAYKLIEIQNRHHIIRETDNVVDLGAAPGSWLQVIRGLTRGTVLGIDLSPIVPIEGVITLTGDIADRE' A
#
# COMPACT_ATOMS: atom_id res chain seq x y z
N MET A 1 6.85 12.38 -10.05
CA MET A 1 5.49 12.75 -9.57
C MET A 1 5.61 13.92 -8.64
N ARG A 2 4.67 14.84 -8.72
CA ARG A 2 4.77 16.07 -7.96
C ARG A 2 4.76 15.85 -6.46
N GLU A 3 4.04 14.86 -5.98
CA GLU A 3 3.88 14.67 -4.55
C GLU A 3 4.63 13.45 -4.05
N GLY A 4 5.56 12.95 -4.84
CA GLY A 4 6.39 11.86 -4.40
C GLY A 4 5.77 10.48 -4.45
N TYR A 5 4.56 10.36 -4.99
CA TYR A 5 3.96 9.05 -5.15
C TYR A 5 4.55 8.31 -6.33
N ARG A 6 4.66 7.00 -6.22
CA ARG A 6 5.31 6.17 -7.22
C ARG A 6 4.49 6.01 -8.50
N SER A 7 3.17 6.24 -8.42
CA SER A 7 2.30 6.18 -9.58
C SER A 7 1.06 7.01 -9.34
N ARG A 8 0.32 7.26 -10.40
CA ARG A 8 -0.91 8.03 -10.31
C ARG A 8 -2.01 7.28 -9.59
N ALA A 9 -1.85 5.97 -9.41
CA ALA A 9 -2.85 5.18 -8.70
C ALA A 9 -3.06 5.66 -7.26
N ALA A 10 -2.07 6.35 -6.68
CA ALA A 10 -2.22 6.92 -5.34
C ALA A 10 -3.42 7.85 -5.25
N TYR A 11 -3.67 8.63 -6.28
CA TYR A 11 -4.76 9.61 -6.25
C TYR A 11 -6.12 8.95 -6.21
N LYS A 12 -6.25 7.77 -6.84
CA LYS A 12 -7.49 7.04 -6.78
C LYS A 12 -7.81 6.60 -5.35
N LEU A 13 -6.81 6.10 -4.65
CA LEU A 13 -7.03 5.68 -3.26
C LEU A 13 -7.33 6.89 -2.37
N ILE A 14 -6.63 8.00 -2.59
CA ILE A 14 -6.89 9.21 -1.83
C ILE A 14 -8.35 9.64 -2.03
N GLU A 15 -8.84 9.59 -3.26
CA GLU A 15 -10.22 9.96 -3.56
C GLU A 15 -11.20 9.05 -2.84
N ILE A 16 -10.96 7.74 -2.89
CA ILE A 16 -11.81 6.76 -2.23
C ILE A 16 -11.82 7.00 -0.72
N GLN A 17 -10.65 7.23 -0.16
CA GLN A 17 -10.53 7.46 1.27
C GLN A 17 -11.26 8.73 1.70
N ASN A 18 -11.14 9.78 0.92
CA ASN A 18 -11.82 11.03 1.25
C ASN A 18 -13.34 10.89 1.21
N ARG A 19 -13.85 10.04 0.35
CA ARG A 19 -15.29 9.84 0.23
C ARG A 19 -15.83 8.85 1.25
N HIS A 20 -15.09 7.78 1.50
CA HIS A 20 -15.66 6.63 2.18
C HIS A 20 -14.96 6.27 3.48
N HIS A 21 -13.79 6.85 3.74
CA HIS A 21 -13.03 6.59 4.98
C HIS A 21 -12.89 5.10 5.26
N ILE A 22 -12.46 4.34 4.24
CA ILE A 22 -12.40 2.89 4.35
C ILE A 22 -11.26 2.42 5.25
N ILE A 23 -10.19 3.20 5.36
CA ILE A 23 -9.05 2.86 6.21
C ILE A 23 -9.09 3.72 7.44
N ARG A 24 -9.04 3.08 8.61
CA ARG A 24 -9.06 3.76 9.89
C ARG A 24 -7.65 3.87 10.44
N GLU A 25 -7.48 4.82 11.33
CA GLU A 25 -6.19 5.12 11.93
C GLU A 25 -5.56 3.92 12.62
N THR A 26 -6.35 2.98 13.11
CA THR A 26 -5.87 1.82 13.85
C THR A 26 -5.87 0.53 13.04
N ASP A 27 -6.16 0.60 11.75
CA ASP A 27 -6.26 -0.61 10.94
C ASP A 27 -4.90 -1.21 10.62
N ASN A 28 -4.88 -2.55 10.51
CA ASN A 28 -3.77 -3.26 9.87
C ASN A 28 -4.22 -3.53 8.45
N VAL A 29 -3.36 -3.24 7.48
CA VAL A 29 -3.75 -3.27 6.07
C VAL A 29 -2.79 -4.12 5.27
N VAL A 30 -3.34 -4.97 4.41
CA VAL A 30 -2.57 -5.76 3.46
C VAL A 30 -2.95 -5.32 2.06
N ASP A 31 -1.94 -5.02 1.25
CA ASP A 31 -2.13 -4.60 -0.14
C ASP A 31 -1.58 -5.69 -1.04
N LEU A 32 -2.45 -6.39 -1.75
CA LEU A 32 -2.07 -7.46 -2.66
C LEU A 32 -1.87 -6.88 -4.05
N GLY A 33 -0.77 -7.26 -4.73
CA GLY A 33 -0.44 -6.64 -6.00
C GLY A 33 0.06 -5.23 -5.81
N ALA A 34 0.91 -5.02 -4.82
CA ALA A 34 1.20 -3.69 -4.31
C ALA A 34 2.21 -2.89 -5.12
N ALA A 35 3.02 -3.54 -5.96
CA ALA A 35 4.05 -2.80 -6.71
C ALA A 35 3.40 -1.80 -7.67
N PRO A 36 3.99 -0.64 -7.88
CA PRO A 36 5.26 -0.16 -7.34
C PRO A 36 5.21 0.37 -5.91
N GLY A 37 4.02 0.47 -5.29
CA GLY A 37 3.89 0.85 -3.91
C GLY A 37 3.21 2.18 -3.66
N SER A 38 2.54 2.75 -4.68
CA SER A 38 1.90 4.04 -4.48
C SER A 38 0.74 3.98 -3.48
N TRP A 39 -0.04 2.89 -3.49
CA TRP A 39 -1.10 2.71 -2.51
C TRP A 39 -0.52 2.51 -1.12
N LEU A 40 0.60 1.77 -1.00
CA LEU A 40 1.27 1.60 0.29
C LEU A 40 1.71 2.93 0.86
N GLN A 41 2.18 3.84 0.01
CA GLN A 41 2.58 5.17 0.45
C GLN A 41 1.40 5.92 1.07
N VAL A 42 0.24 5.85 0.43
CA VAL A 42 -0.97 6.49 0.95
C VAL A 42 -1.41 5.82 2.25
N ILE A 43 -1.47 4.48 2.25
CA ILE A 43 -1.94 3.71 3.40
C ILE A 43 -1.07 4.00 4.62
N ARG A 44 0.25 4.09 4.44
CA ARG A 44 1.15 4.35 5.56
C ARG A 44 0.83 5.65 6.26
N GLY A 45 0.36 6.65 5.51
CA GLY A 45 -0.02 7.92 6.10
C GLY A 45 -1.40 7.91 6.75
N LEU A 46 -2.21 6.90 6.48
CA LEU A 46 -3.59 6.85 6.98
C LEU A 46 -3.73 6.05 8.28
N THR A 47 -2.88 5.07 8.50
CA THR A 47 -3.00 4.20 9.67
C THR A 47 -1.69 4.15 10.43
N ARG A 48 -1.80 3.92 11.73
CA ARG A 48 -0.65 3.67 12.59
C ARG A 48 -0.42 2.18 12.80
N GLY A 49 -1.31 1.35 12.26
CA GLY A 49 -1.18 -0.09 12.37
C GLY A 49 -0.12 -0.66 11.44
N THR A 50 -0.11 -1.98 11.33
CA THR A 50 0.81 -2.68 10.44
C THR A 50 0.36 -2.54 9.00
N VAL A 51 1.29 -2.21 8.11
CA VAL A 51 1.03 -2.12 6.68
C VAL A 51 1.95 -3.10 5.96
N LEU A 52 1.35 -4.00 5.18
CA LEU A 52 2.07 -5.05 4.48
C LEU A 52 1.70 -5.01 3.01
N GLY A 53 2.72 -4.98 2.14
CA GLY A 53 2.52 -5.06 0.70
C GLY A 53 3.11 -6.33 0.14
N ILE A 54 2.39 -7.00 -0.77
CA ILE A 54 2.84 -8.23 -1.40
C ILE A 54 2.68 -8.09 -2.91
N ASP A 55 3.71 -8.49 -3.66
CA ASP A 55 3.64 -8.50 -5.11
C ASP A 55 4.62 -9.52 -5.65
N LEU A 56 4.38 -9.98 -6.88
CA LEU A 56 5.34 -10.83 -7.58
C LEU A 56 6.60 -10.06 -7.91
N SER A 57 6.46 -8.77 -8.14
CA SER A 57 7.59 -7.89 -8.44
C SER A 57 8.11 -7.28 -7.15
N PRO A 58 9.43 -7.10 -7.05
CA PRO A 58 9.99 -6.44 -5.86
C PRO A 58 9.44 -5.04 -5.70
N ILE A 59 9.21 -4.66 -4.44
CA ILE A 59 8.75 -3.33 -4.08
C ILE A 59 9.92 -2.60 -3.45
N VAL A 60 10.29 -1.44 -3.99
CA VAL A 60 11.33 -0.63 -3.38
C VAL A 60 10.88 -0.25 -1.97
N PRO A 61 11.72 -0.42 -0.96
CA PRO A 61 11.29 -0.25 0.43
C PRO A 61 10.64 1.09 0.71
N ILE A 62 9.65 1.04 1.60
CA ILE A 62 8.94 2.22 2.10
C ILE A 62 9.08 2.17 3.61
N GLU A 63 9.50 3.27 4.22
CA GLU A 63 9.69 3.33 5.65
C GLU A 63 8.37 3.02 6.36
N GLY A 64 8.44 2.12 7.35
CA GLY A 64 7.27 1.77 8.14
C GLY A 64 6.35 0.75 7.48
N VAL A 65 6.73 0.20 6.32
CA VAL A 65 5.91 -0.76 5.58
C VAL A 65 6.70 -2.06 5.44
N ILE A 66 6.04 -3.18 5.66
CA ILE A 66 6.62 -4.50 5.42
C ILE A 66 6.29 -4.88 3.98
N THR A 67 7.30 -5.25 3.20
CA THR A 67 7.06 -5.68 1.82
C THR A 67 7.58 -7.09 1.62
N LEU A 68 6.79 -7.89 0.91
CA LEU A 68 7.15 -9.26 0.58
C LEU A 68 7.01 -9.46 -0.92
N THR A 69 7.96 -10.19 -1.50
CA THR A 69 7.92 -10.56 -2.91
C THR A 69 7.54 -12.03 -2.99
N GLY A 70 6.47 -12.32 -3.74
CA GLY A 70 6.04 -13.70 -3.88
C GLY A 70 4.64 -13.80 -4.40
N ASP A 71 4.24 -15.05 -4.64
CA ASP A 71 2.91 -15.35 -5.15
C ASP A 71 2.09 -15.94 -4.01
N ILE A 72 1.06 -15.21 -3.58
CA ILE A 72 0.24 -15.69 -2.48
C ILE A 72 -0.56 -16.94 -2.83
N ALA A 73 -0.67 -17.25 -4.12
CA ALA A 73 -1.34 -18.48 -4.55
C ALA A 73 -0.41 -19.69 -4.49
N ASP A 74 0.87 -19.49 -4.27
CA ASP A 74 1.84 -20.57 -4.19
C ASP A 74 1.71 -21.27 -2.85
N ARG A 75 1.43 -22.56 -2.89
CA ARG A 75 1.21 -23.26 -1.68
C ARG A 75 2.37 -24.00 -1.18
N GLU A 76 3.40 -23.99 -1.76
CA GLU A 76 4.44 -24.84 -1.42
C GLU A 76 5.30 -24.72 -0.84
#